data_1b79dbb4c0270ad1ac228e5b2d46ec41
#
_entry.id   1b79dbb4c0270ad1ac228e5b2d46ec41
#
_cell.length_a   1.000
_cell.length_b   1.000
_cell.length_c   1.000
_cell.angle_alpha   90.00
_cell.angle_beta   90.00
_cell.angle_gamma   90.00
#
_symmetry.space_group_name_H-M   'P 1'
#
loop_
_entity.id
_entity.type
_entity.pdbx_description
1 polymer ?
#
loop_
_entity_poly.entity_id
_entity_poly.type
_entity_poly.pdbx_seq_one_letter_code
_entity_poly.pdbx_strand_id
1 'polypeptide(L)'
;MYSLLMNVFGGLAIFVFGMQLMSNGLQTVAGEKMQKVLQFFSANRFVAILSGTVVTAVIQSSGATTVMVIGFINAGLLNLTQALGIIFGANIGTTVTAQLVAFDIGCIVMPSIILGLTMTFFKKLVIKGWGETILGLGLLFYGMGLMSGELKTLANNPAFLKAFQTFDCAPINGAIPLGALLGAICIGIIATVVTQSSSAVSVIVIALGSSGLINIYTAVALILGSNIGSTATAQLASLTANRVAKQAALAHTLFNAIGVILICATFWWHIGDNPMPVFFQLVEWLSKGGDLPRKIANAHTIFNVCTTLILVAFIPILAKICERIIPLGKEKLKFKKLEPHLLDTPAIALNQTVFALQRMLRKSWVMVNASLKIYNQNDEKNQAVLKTLEEKEEKIDLYQKDITDYLSQLMRRHLTPEQTDRIPKLIHCTNDAERIGDHALIIRNMMEMFFKKNATLSEESSAEFNNLFSTLQAQAESTMDLLENFSLEKMGETFELSGKMKLLCTESEKNHLDRLKKGQCKAENSLFYLELVAEFQKVSRHFENIAERAGACIGKTYEEA
;
A
#
# COMPACT_ATOMS: atom_id res chain seq x y z
N MET A 1 4.57 31.61 -31.82
CA MET A 1 3.76 31.23 -30.66
C MET A 1 3.46 29.72 -30.61
N TYR A 2 2.90 29.10 -31.68
CA TYR A 2 2.60 27.65 -31.70
C TYR A 2 3.85 26.79 -31.46
N SER A 3 4.95 27.02 -32.16
CA SER A 3 6.23 26.28 -31.97
C SER A 3 6.80 26.42 -30.56
N LEU A 4 6.76 27.61 -29.98
CA LEU A 4 7.20 27.86 -28.60
C LEU A 4 6.36 27.05 -27.57
N LEU A 5 5.04 27.06 -27.73
CA LEU A 5 4.16 26.24 -26.85
C LEU A 5 4.42 24.75 -27.03
N MET A 6 4.59 24.27 -28.27
CA MET A 6 4.94 22.87 -28.53
C MET A 6 6.27 22.46 -27.89
N ASN A 7 7.27 23.34 -27.90
CA ASN A 7 8.55 23.07 -27.25
C ASN A 7 8.43 23.06 -25.71
N VAL A 8 7.61 23.95 -25.13
CA VAL A 8 7.33 23.94 -23.67
C VAL A 8 6.65 22.62 -23.28
N PHE A 9 5.61 22.19 -24.00
CA PHE A 9 4.93 20.92 -23.74
C PHE A 9 5.83 19.71 -24.04
N GLY A 10 6.68 19.78 -25.08
CA GLY A 10 7.69 18.77 -25.37
C GLY A 10 8.73 18.65 -24.26
N GLY A 11 9.23 19.77 -23.74
CA GLY A 11 10.11 19.81 -22.58
C GLY A 11 9.46 19.21 -21.33
N LEU A 12 8.18 19.55 -21.07
CA LEU A 12 7.41 18.96 -19.97
C LEU A 12 7.23 17.46 -20.16
N ALA A 13 6.94 16.98 -21.36
CA ALA A 13 6.79 15.55 -21.64
C ALA A 13 8.10 14.78 -21.38
N ILE A 14 9.23 15.31 -21.83
CA ILE A 14 10.57 14.73 -21.57
C ILE A 14 10.88 14.76 -20.07
N PHE A 15 10.56 15.84 -19.36
CA PHE A 15 10.71 15.95 -17.92
C PHE A 15 9.92 14.85 -17.19
N VAL A 16 8.61 14.72 -17.49
CA VAL A 16 7.73 13.72 -16.85
C VAL A 16 8.19 12.30 -17.15
N PHE A 17 8.61 12.03 -18.38
CA PHE A 17 9.17 10.73 -18.77
C PHE A 17 10.49 10.45 -18.03
N GLY A 18 11.38 11.42 -17.94
CA GLY A 18 12.63 11.30 -17.17
C GLY A 18 12.37 11.03 -15.69
N MET A 19 11.40 11.72 -15.09
CA MET A 19 10.98 11.49 -13.70
C MET A 19 10.43 10.07 -13.48
N GLN A 20 9.58 9.58 -14.40
CA GLN A 20 9.06 8.20 -14.32
C GLN A 20 10.18 7.17 -14.47
N LEU A 21 11.08 7.36 -15.40
CA LEU A 21 12.22 6.46 -15.62
C LEU A 21 13.15 6.42 -14.40
N MET A 22 13.46 7.58 -13.81
CA MET A 22 14.24 7.69 -12.58
C MET A 22 13.55 6.97 -11.42
N SER A 23 12.24 7.17 -11.25
CA SER A 23 11.44 6.52 -10.23
C SER A 23 11.44 4.98 -10.38
N ASN A 24 11.23 4.48 -11.58
CA ASN A 24 11.23 3.04 -11.87
C ASN A 24 12.61 2.42 -11.60
N GLY A 25 13.69 3.09 -12.00
CA GLY A 25 15.06 2.66 -11.71
C GLY A 25 15.35 2.59 -10.21
N LEU A 26 14.98 3.63 -9.45
CA LEU A 26 15.12 3.67 -8.00
C LEU A 26 14.30 2.56 -7.31
N GLN A 27 13.06 2.32 -7.75
CA GLN A 27 12.22 1.24 -7.24
C GLN A 27 12.83 -0.14 -7.53
N THR A 28 13.40 -0.34 -8.70
CA THR A 28 14.08 -1.60 -9.08
C THR A 28 15.29 -1.87 -8.17
N VAL A 29 16.04 -0.84 -7.81
CA VAL A 29 17.24 -0.96 -6.94
C VAL A 29 16.87 -1.09 -5.46
N ALA A 30 15.84 -0.37 -5.01
CA ALA A 30 15.47 -0.25 -3.60
C ALA A 30 14.36 -1.24 -3.16
N GLY A 31 13.72 -1.96 -4.10
CA GLY A 31 12.44 -2.64 -3.90
C GLY A 31 12.34 -3.54 -2.66
N GLU A 32 13.33 -4.39 -2.40
CA GLU A 32 13.32 -5.29 -1.24
C GLU A 32 13.58 -4.56 0.08
N LYS A 33 14.50 -3.58 0.07
CA LYS A 33 14.81 -2.79 1.27
C LYS A 33 13.67 -1.87 1.66
N MET A 34 12.92 -1.38 0.68
CA MET A 34 11.77 -0.51 0.89
C MET A 34 10.64 -1.22 1.63
N GLN A 35 10.46 -2.51 1.37
CA GLN A 35 9.50 -3.35 2.10
C GLN A 35 9.88 -3.51 3.58
N LYS A 36 11.15 -3.75 3.89
CA LYS A 36 11.65 -3.81 5.28
C LYS A 36 11.47 -2.47 5.99
N VAL A 37 11.71 -1.36 5.30
CA VAL A 37 11.47 0.00 5.82
C VAL A 37 9.99 0.18 6.15
N LEU A 38 9.06 -0.23 5.31
CA LEU A 38 7.61 -0.15 5.55
C LEU A 38 7.13 -1.05 6.71
N GLN A 39 7.73 -2.17 6.97
CA GLN A 39 7.40 -3.07 8.09
C GLN A 39 7.86 -2.53 9.46
N PHE A 40 8.89 -1.69 9.51
CA PHE A 40 9.39 -1.05 10.74
C PHE A 40 8.48 0.03 11.32
N PHE A 41 7.37 0.37 10.66
CA PHE A 41 6.50 1.53 10.93
C PHE A 41 5.64 1.45 12.19
N SER A 42 5.66 0.37 12.94
CA SER A 42 4.60 0.12 13.91
C SER A 42 4.76 0.80 15.27
N ALA A 43 5.94 1.29 15.64
CA ALA A 43 6.21 1.65 17.03
C ALA A 43 6.14 3.15 17.38
N ASN A 44 6.47 4.07 16.46
CA ASN A 44 6.59 5.50 16.80
C ASN A 44 6.23 6.42 15.62
N ARG A 45 5.42 7.48 15.90
CA ARG A 45 5.03 8.49 14.91
C ARG A 45 6.20 9.16 14.19
N PHE A 46 7.34 9.36 14.86
CA PHE A 46 8.53 9.95 14.24
C PHE A 46 9.19 8.99 13.25
N VAL A 47 9.25 7.71 13.59
CA VAL A 47 9.72 6.66 12.68
C VAL A 47 8.79 6.57 11.45
N ALA A 48 7.48 6.65 11.65
CA ALA A 48 6.51 6.67 10.55
C ALA A 48 6.72 7.87 9.61
N ILE A 49 6.98 9.09 10.15
CA ILE A 49 7.28 10.28 9.35
C ILE A 49 8.58 10.08 8.55
N LEU A 50 9.67 9.66 9.23
CA LEU A 50 10.96 9.43 8.56
C LEU A 50 10.81 8.45 7.41
N SER A 51 10.09 7.41 7.63
CA SER A 51 9.89 6.35 6.67
C SER A 51 9.03 6.80 5.49
N GLY A 52 7.91 7.50 5.76
CA GLY A 52 7.11 8.13 4.70
C GLY A 52 7.96 9.08 3.85
N THR A 53 8.87 9.85 4.50
CA THR A 53 9.82 10.74 3.82
C THR A 53 10.76 9.95 2.90
N VAL A 54 11.41 8.91 3.42
CA VAL A 54 12.38 8.10 2.66
C VAL A 54 11.69 7.37 1.51
N VAL A 55 10.55 6.72 1.78
CA VAL A 55 9.80 5.99 0.76
C VAL A 55 9.36 6.93 -0.37
N THR A 56 8.80 8.08 -0.04
CA THR A 56 8.35 9.05 -1.06
C THR A 56 9.52 9.66 -1.81
N ALA A 57 10.63 9.94 -1.15
CA ALA A 57 11.86 10.42 -1.81
C ALA A 57 12.40 9.39 -2.82
N VAL A 58 12.28 8.09 -2.54
CA VAL A 58 12.68 7.01 -3.46
C VAL A 58 11.65 6.80 -4.56
N ILE A 59 10.35 6.70 -4.21
CA ILE A 59 9.26 6.49 -5.18
C ILE A 59 9.04 7.75 -6.04
N GLN A 60 9.45 8.94 -5.58
CA GLN A 60 9.23 10.24 -6.23
C GLN A 60 7.73 10.57 -6.46
N SER A 61 6.84 9.94 -5.66
CA SER A 61 5.39 10.12 -5.76
C SER A 61 4.72 9.99 -4.40
N SER A 62 4.28 11.12 -3.83
CA SER A 62 3.47 11.11 -2.61
C SER A 62 2.08 10.51 -2.83
N GLY A 63 1.53 10.66 -4.04
CA GLY A 63 0.27 10.03 -4.43
C GLY A 63 0.37 8.51 -4.33
N ALA A 64 1.39 7.90 -4.94
CA ALA A 64 1.64 6.45 -4.86
C ALA A 64 1.87 5.99 -3.41
N THR A 65 2.69 6.70 -2.63
CA THR A 65 2.91 6.39 -1.21
C THR A 65 1.61 6.46 -0.41
N THR A 66 0.78 7.48 -0.62
CA THR A 66 -0.48 7.63 0.12
C THR A 66 -1.50 6.57 -0.29
N VAL A 67 -1.61 6.23 -1.58
CA VAL A 67 -2.47 5.13 -2.07
C VAL A 67 -2.05 3.80 -1.46
N MET A 68 -0.74 3.55 -1.36
CA MET A 68 -0.18 2.38 -0.69
C MET A 68 -0.57 2.34 0.80
N VAL A 69 -0.45 3.45 1.51
CA VAL A 69 -0.87 3.58 2.92
C VAL A 69 -2.37 3.33 3.07
N ILE A 70 -3.20 3.86 2.17
CA ILE A 70 -4.64 3.58 2.10
C ILE A 70 -4.91 2.09 1.91
N GLY A 71 -4.16 1.43 1.03
CA GLY A 71 -4.23 -0.02 0.83
C GLY A 71 -3.86 -0.80 2.11
N PHE A 72 -2.81 -0.40 2.83
CA PHE A 72 -2.43 -1.02 4.10
C PHE A 72 -3.47 -0.84 5.20
N ILE A 73 -4.06 0.34 5.32
CA ILE A 73 -5.19 0.57 6.23
C ILE A 73 -6.36 -0.32 5.84
N ASN A 74 -6.67 -0.39 4.56
CA ASN A 74 -7.76 -1.21 4.05
C ASN A 74 -7.51 -2.70 4.32
N ALA A 75 -6.27 -3.15 4.25
CA ALA A 75 -5.84 -4.49 4.63
C ALA A 75 -5.81 -4.72 6.16
N GLY A 76 -5.91 -3.66 6.98
CA GLY A 76 -5.84 -3.75 8.45
C GLY A 76 -4.41 -3.86 9.00
N LEU A 77 -3.40 -3.52 8.19
CA LEU A 77 -1.98 -3.57 8.53
C LEU A 77 -1.51 -2.32 9.28
N LEU A 78 -2.17 -1.20 9.03
CA LEU A 78 -1.89 0.07 9.68
C LEU A 78 -3.16 0.59 10.36
N ASN A 79 -2.99 1.16 11.55
CA ASN A 79 -4.01 1.98 12.16
C ASN A 79 -3.94 3.43 11.63
N LEU A 80 -4.99 4.21 11.89
CA LEU A 80 -5.10 5.58 11.40
C LEU A 80 -3.91 6.46 11.85
N THR A 81 -3.49 6.35 13.12
CA THR A 81 -2.41 7.18 13.68
C THR A 81 -1.06 6.90 13.02
N GLN A 82 -0.75 5.62 12.77
CA GLN A 82 0.46 5.22 12.05
C GLN A 82 0.46 5.74 10.62
N ALA A 83 -0.68 5.57 9.94
CA ALA A 83 -0.87 6.03 8.58
C ALA A 83 -0.68 7.55 8.44
N LEU A 84 -1.18 8.34 9.39
CA LEU A 84 -1.00 9.78 9.39
C LEU A 84 0.48 10.18 9.50
N GLY A 85 1.26 9.48 10.32
CA GLY A 85 2.71 9.70 10.37
C GLY A 85 3.37 9.50 9.01
N ILE A 86 3.06 8.39 8.32
CA ILE A 86 3.61 8.11 6.99
C ILE A 86 3.18 9.16 5.96
N ILE A 87 1.90 9.56 5.97
CA ILE A 87 1.36 10.59 5.06
C ILE A 87 2.05 11.94 5.28
N PHE A 88 2.29 12.34 6.54
CA PHE A 88 3.02 13.56 6.85
C PHE A 88 4.46 13.50 6.32
N GLY A 89 5.13 12.35 6.52
CA GLY A 89 6.44 12.10 5.93
C GLY A 89 6.44 12.13 4.39
N ALA A 90 5.41 11.58 3.76
CA ALA A 90 5.28 11.58 2.31
C ALA A 90 5.23 13.00 1.72
N ASN A 91 4.59 13.94 2.41
CA ASN A 91 4.58 15.35 1.99
C ASN A 91 6.00 15.97 2.05
N ILE A 92 6.79 15.66 3.09
CA ILE A 92 8.21 16.07 3.14
C ILE A 92 8.99 15.43 1.99
N GLY A 93 8.83 14.11 1.78
CA GLY A 93 9.55 13.36 0.73
C GLY A 93 9.32 13.89 -0.68
N THR A 94 8.12 14.43 -0.96
CA THR A 94 7.78 15.07 -2.25
C THR A 94 8.69 16.26 -2.56
N THR A 95 9.16 16.98 -1.54
CA THR A 95 9.99 18.18 -1.73
C THR A 95 11.38 17.86 -2.31
N VAL A 96 11.83 16.62 -2.20
CA VAL A 96 13.12 16.16 -2.75
C VAL A 96 13.17 16.39 -4.26
N THR A 97 12.06 16.17 -4.99
CA THR A 97 12.00 16.46 -6.43
C THR A 97 12.27 17.95 -6.72
N ALA A 98 11.60 18.85 -5.98
CA ALA A 98 11.80 20.29 -6.15
C ALA A 98 13.24 20.70 -5.80
N GLN A 99 13.83 20.11 -4.76
CA GLN A 99 15.22 20.34 -4.38
C GLN A 99 16.21 19.88 -5.46
N LEU A 100 15.98 18.70 -6.04
CA LEU A 100 16.80 18.22 -7.16
C LEU A 100 16.73 19.17 -8.35
N VAL A 101 15.52 19.56 -8.74
CA VAL A 101 15.28 20.42 -9.91
C VAL A 101 15.85 21.84 -9.75
N ALA A 102 15.91 22.33 -8.51
CA ALA A 102 16.45 23.66 -8.22
C ALA A 102 17.99 23.76 -8.28
N PHE A 103 18.71 22.66 -8.54
CA PHE A 103 20.15 22.71 -8.80
C PHE A 103 20.41 23.05 -10.27
N ASP A 104 21.32 24.01 -10.51
CA ASP A 104 21.85 24.23 -11.85
C ASP A 104 22.98 23.23 -12.12
N ILE A 105 22.63 22.10 -12.69
CA ILE A 105 23.52 21.00 -13.02
C ILE A 105 23.55 20.73 -14.54
N GLY A 106 23.41 21.78 -15.34
CA GLY A 106 23.42 21.67 -16.81
C GLY A 106 24.61 20.88 -17.37
N CYS A 107 25.78 20.96 -16.72
CA CYS A 107 26.99 20.24 -17.13
C CYS A 107 26.91 18.72 -17.03
N ILE A 108 26.06 18.18 -16.17
CA ILE A 108 25.92 16.70 -15.99
C ILE A 108 24.80 16.09 -16.82
N VAL A 109 24.00 16.88 -17.53
CA VAL A 109 22.82 16.39 -18.29
C VAL A 109 23.23 15.37 -19.33
N MET A 110 24.14 15.76 -20.27
CA MET A 110 24.59 14.87 -21.34
C MET A 110 25.39 13.67 -20.82
N PRO A 111 26.34 13.83 -19.87
CA PRO A 111 26.99 12.69 -19.25
C PRO A 111 26.03 11.71 -18.62
N SER A 112 24.99 12.19 -17.93
CA SER A 112 23.96 11.32 -17.30
C SER A 112 23.16 10.56 -18.35
N ILE A 113 22.76 11.19 -19.45
CA ILE A 113 22.05 10.52 -20.54
C ILE A 113 22.90 9.40 -21.14
N ILE A 114 24.16 9.69 -21.47
CA ILE A 114 25.09 8.74 -22.10
C ILE A 114 25.37 7.56 -21.15
N LEU A 115 25.77 7.85 -19.91
CA LEU A 115 26.10 6.84 -18.92
C LEU A 115 24.89 6.00 -18.57
N GLY A 116 23.76 6.66 -18.27
CA GLY A 116 22.52 5.98 -17.92
C GLY A 116 22.05 5.05 -19.03
N LEU A 117 21.99 5.53 -20.28
CA LEU A 117 21.63 4.71 -21.43
C LEU A 117 22.57 3.50 -21.59
N THR A 118 23.88 3.69 -21.47
CA THR A 118 24.85 2.60 -21.56
C THR A 118 24.61 1.54 -20.49
N MET A 119 24.28 1.95 -19.26
CA MET A 119 24.00 1.04 -18.15
C MET A 119 22.70 0.24 -18.34
N THR A 120 21.72 0.74 -19.08
CA THR A 120 20.47 0.00 -19.33
C THR A 120 20.66 -1.26 -20.19
N PHE A 121 21.75 -1.36 -20.96
CA PHE A 121 22.07 -2.55 -21.77
C PHE A 121 22.65 -3.71 -20.96
N PHE A 122 23.01 -3.51 -19.70
CA PHE A 122 23.52 -4.59 -18.86
C PHE A 122 22.39 -5.52 -18.42
N LYS A 123 22.66 -6.84 -18.40
CA LYS A 123 21.69 -7.87 -17.99
C LYS A 123 21.39 -7.87 -16.48
N LYS A 124 22.32 -7.38 -15.66
CA LYS A 124 22.17 -7.36 -14.20
C LYS A 124 21.15 -6.28 -13.80
N LEU A 125 20.05 -6.72 -13.19
CA LEU A 125 18.88 -5.88 -12.87
C LEU A 125 19.24 -4.62 -12.07
N VAL A 126 20.13 -4.74 -11.07
CA VAL A 126 20.59 -3.61 -10.25
C VAL A 126 21.34 -2.58 -11.08
N ILE A 127 22.21 -3.01 -12.02
CA ILE A 127 22.96 -2.09 -12.90
C ILE A 127 21.99 -1.41 -13.86
N LYS A 128 21.04 -2.16 -14.42
CA LYS A 128 19.98 -1.62 -15.28
C LYS A 128 19.14 -0.59 -14.54
N GLY A 129 18.73 -0.88 -13.28
CA GLY A 129 17.96 0.06 -12.46
C GLY A 129 18.72 1.36 -12.16
N TRP A 130 20.00 1.29 -11.84
CA TRP A 130 20.84 2.50 -11.74
C TRP A 130 20.97 3.22 -13.08
N GLY A 131 21.06 2.49 -14.21
CA GLY A 131 21.06 3.05 -15.55
C GLY A 131 19.80 3.85 -15.84
N GLU A 132 18.64 3.29 -15.55
CA GLU A 132 17.34 3.97 -15.69
C GLU A 132 17.24 5.20 -14.78
N THR A 133 17.76 5.12 -13.54
CA THR A 133 17.82 6.24 -12.60
C THR A 133 18.63 7.41 -13.14
N ILE A 134 19.86 7.12 -13.62
CA ILE A 134 20.79 8.15 -14.12
C ILE A 134 20.30 8.73 -15.45
N LEU A 135 19.79 7.87 -16.36
CA LEU A 135 19.18 8.31 -17.61
C LEU A 135 17.96 9.20 -17.35
N GLY A 136 17.08 8.77 -16.43
CA GLY A 136 15.89 9.52 -16.02
C GLY A 136 16.25 10.90 -15.46
N LEU A 137 17.30 10.97 -14.63
CA LEU A 137 17.83 12.23 -14.10
C LEU A 137 18.31 13.16 -15.22
N GLY A 138 19.07 12.63 -16.19
CA GLY A 138 19.53 13.39 -17.33
C GLY A 138 18.38 13.94 -18.18
N LEU A 139 17.39 13.10 -18.49
CA LEU A 139 16.21 13.51 -19.26
C LEU A 139 15.35 14.54 -18.51
N LEU A 140 15.21 14.39 -17.19
CA LEU A 140 14.50 15.34 -16.33
C LEU A 140 15.08 16.75 -16.45
N PHE A 141 16.41 16.90 -16.30
CA PHE A 141 17.07 18.19 -16.43
C PHE A 141 17.09 18.72 -17.86
N TYR A 142 17.21 17.85 -18.86
CA TYR A 142 17.11 18.23 -20.25
C TYR A 142 15.74 18.82 -20.60
N GLY A 143 14.67 18.14 -20.19
CA GLY A 143 13.29 18.60 -20.39
C GLY A 143 13.01 19.94 -19.69
N MET A 144 13.51 20.09 -18.44
CA MET A 144 13.41 21.37 -17.72
C MET A 144 14.17 22.50 -18.41
N GLY A 145 15.36 22.23 -18.90
CA GLY A 145 16.17 23.22 -19.64
C GLY A 145 15.48 23.71 -20.91
N LEU A 146 14.89 22.78 -21.69
CA LEU A 146 14.10 23.13 -22.88
C LEU A 146 12.90 24.01 -22.50
N MET A 147 12.13 23.59 -21.49
CA MET A 147 10.95 24.33 -21.03
C MET A 147 11.31 25.74 -20.55
N SER A 148 12.32 25.87 -19.69
CA SER A 148 12.74 27.16 -19.15
C SER A 148 13.29 28.10 -20.23
N GLY A 149 14.02 27.57 -21.22
CA GLY A 149 14.53 28.34 -22.36
C GLY A 149 13.41 28.96 -23.19
N GLU A 150 12.40 28.17 -23.53
CA GLU A 150 11.26 28.65 -24.31
C GLU A 150 10.35 29.62 -23.50
N LEU A 151 10.18 29.38 -22.21
CA LEU A 151 9.41 30.28 -21.31
C LEU A 151 10.10 31.64 -21.17
N LYS A 152 11.46 31.73 -21.17
CA LYS A 152 12.20 33.00 -21.22
C LYS A 152 11.88 33.80 -22.49
N THR A 153 11.72 33.11 -23.60
CA THR A 153 11.34 33.75 -24.86
C THR A 153 9.91 34.28 -24.81
N LEU A 154 8.99 33.54 -24.21
CA LEU A 154 7.59 33.95 -23.97
C LEU A 154 7.49 35.13 -22.99
N ALA A 155 8.39 35.21 -22.01
CA ALA A 155 8.43 36.29 -21.03
C ALA A 155 8.72 37.68 -21.68
N ASN A 156 9.30 37.71 -22.87
CA ASN A 156 9.48 38.94 -23.62
C ASN A 156 8.21 39.43 -24.33
N ASN A 157 7.10 38.66 -24.32
CA ASN A 157 5.87 39.07 -24.94
C ASN A 157 4.96 39.81 -23.91
N PRO A 158 4.65 41.12 -24.13
CA PRO A 158 3.88 41.90 -23.17
C PRO A 158 2.49 41.36 -22.89
N ALA A 159 1.81 40.77 -23.87
CA ALA A 159 0.47 40.21 -23.70
C ALA A 159 0.51 38.96 -22.80
N PHE A 160 1.57 38.15 -22.93
CA PHE A 160 1.78 36.98 -22.11
C PHE A 160 2.11 37.35 -20.66
N LEU A 161 3.02 38.30 -20.47
CA LEU A 161 3.36 38.85 -19.15
C LEU A 161 2.12 39.39 -18.42
N LYS A 162 1.28 40.14 -19.11
CA LYS A 162 0.05 40.72 -18.54
C LYS A 162 -0.90 39.63 -18.01
N ALA A 163 -1.00 38.47 -18.67
CA ALA A 163 -1.83 37.37 -18.19
C ALA A 163 -1.35 36.80 -16.84
N PHE A 164 -0.02 36.74 -16.63
CA PHE A 164 0.55 36.29 -15.34
C PHE A 164 0.44 37.36 -14.25
N GLN A 165 0.46 38.64 -14.60
CA GLN A 165 0.30 39.76 -13.65
C GLN A 165 -1.09 39.81 -13.01
N THR A 166 -2.10 39.18 -13.62
CA THR A 166 -3.48 39.15 -13.06
C THR A 166 -3.51 38.44 -11.69
N PHE A 167 -2.61 37.49 -11.44
CA PHE A 167 -2.50 36.77 -10.18
C PHE A 167 -1.18 37.08 -9.46
N ASP A 168 -0.62 38.27 -9.68
CA ASP A 168 0.60 38.69 -9.02
C ASP A 168 0.38 38.88 -7.51
N CYS A 169 1.10 38.10 -6.71
CA CYS A 169 1.05 38.14 -5.25
C CYS A 169 2.12 39.05 -4.65
N ALA A 170 2.80 39.88 -5.44
CA ALA A 170 3.77 40.85 -4.89
C ALA A 170 3.09 41.75 -3.86
N PRO A 171 3.73 42.04 -2.71
CA PRO A 171 3.13 42.89 -1.68
C PRO A 171 2.86 44.29 -2.20
N ILE A 172 1.65 44.78 -1.99
CA ILE A 172 1.23 46.19 -2.23
C ILE A 172 1.10 46.84 -0.86
N ASN A 173 1.87 47.92 -0.63
CA ASN A 173 1.92 48.59 0.69
C ASN A 173 2.25 47.64 1.86
N GLY A 174 3.14 46.68 1.63
CA GLY A 174 3.57 45.68 2.63
C GLY A 174 2.63 44.50 2.84
N ALA A 175 1.48 44.44 2.17
CA ALA A 175 0.50 43.36 2.29
C ALA A 175 0.33 42.58 0.97
N ILE A 176 0.27 41.27 1.03
CA ILE A 176 -0.01 40.42 -0.14
C ILE A 176 -1.49 40.54 -0.48
N PRO A 177 -1.88 40.85 -1.75
CA PRO A 177 -3.27 40.96 -2.16
C PRO A 177 -4.01 39.63 -2.00
N LEU A 178 -5.04 39.59 -1.13
CA LEU A 178 -5.77 38.38 -0.80
C LEU A 178 -6.43 37.72 -2.03
N GLY A 179 -6.98 38.54 -2.94
CA GLY A 179 -7.60 38.00 -4.17
C GLY A 179 -6.61 37.29 -5.10
N ALA A 180 -5.41 37.86 -5.30
CA ALA A 180 -4.35 37.26 -6.08
C ALA A 180 -3.82 35.97 -5.41
N LEU A 181 -3.63 36.01 -4.08
CA LEU A 181 -3.20 34.87 -3.28
C LEU A 181 -4.18 33.70 -3.42
N LEU A 182 -5.47 33.92 -3.21
CA LEU A 182 -6.48 32.86 -3.34
C LEU A 182 -6.60 32.37 -4.79
N GLY A 183 -6.50 33.27 -5.78
CA GLY A 183 -6.49 32.91 -7.19
C GLY A 183 -5.32 32.03 -7.55
N ALA A 184 -4.10 32.37 -7.13
CA ALA A 184 -2.90 31.57 -7.36
C ALA A 184 -2.97 30.19 -6.66
N ILE A 185 -3.46 30.14 -5.41
CA ILE A 185 -3.71 28.88 -4.70
C ILE A 185 -4.71 28.02 -5.47
N CYS A 186 -5.83 28.57 -5.94
CA CYS A 186 -6.82 27.84 -6.73
C CYS A 186 -6.24 27.29 -8.02
N ILE A 187 -5.41 28.07 -8.73
CA ILE A 187 -4.72 27.60 -9.94
C ILE A 187 -3.80 26.43 -9.61
N GLY A 188 -3.02 26.52 -8.52
CA GLY A 188 -2.17 25.42 -8.06
C GLY A 188 -2.95 24.14 -7.73
N ILE A 189 -4.12 24.27 -7.07
CA ILE A 189 -5.02 23.14 -6.79
C ILE A 189 -5.48 22.51 -8.11
N ILE A 190 -6.07 23.29 -9.00
CA ILE A 190 -6.64 22.81 -10.25
C ILE A 190 -5.56 22.16 -11.12
N ALA A 191 -4.41 22.81 -11.28
CA ALA A 191 -3.28 22.26 -12.05
C ALA A 191 -2.86 20.88 -11.53
N THR A 192 -2.77 20.72 -10.21
CA THR A 192 -2.36 19.44 -9.62
C THR A 192 -3.47 18.36 -9.70
N VAL A 193 -4.72 18.72 -9.51
CA VAL A 193 -5.85 17.79 -9.68
C VAL A 193 -5.94 17.28 -11.12
N VAL A 194 -5.73 18.16 -12.11
CA VAL A 194 -5.76 17.79 -13.53
C VAL A 194 -4.57 16.93 -13.93
N THR A 195 -3.36 17.32 -13.52
CA THR A 195 -2.12 16.61 -13.87
C THR A 195 -1.88 15.37 -13.01
N GLN A 196 -2.59 15.22 -11.88
CA GLN A 196 -2.38 14.17 -10.87
C GLN A 196 -0.92 14.11 -10.35
N SER A 197 -0.15 15.21 -10.47
CA SER A 197 1.26 15.26 -10.12
C SER A 197 1.67 16.63 -9.57
N SER A 198 1.82 16.71 -8.25
CA SER A 198 2.35 17.91 -7.59
C SER A 198 3.82 18.17 -7.95
N SER A 199 4.61 17.12 -8.21
CA SER A 199 5.99 17.26 -8.66
C SER A 199 6.08 17.95 -10.03
N ALA A 200 5.22 17.57 -10.99
CA ALA A 200 5.16 18.20 -12.30
C ALA A 200 4.76 19.69 -12.18
N VAL A 201 3.75 20.00 -11.36
CA VAL A 201 3.33 21.39 -11.11
C VAL A 201 4.44 22.19 -10.45
N SER A 202 5.14 21.63 -9.46
CA SER A 202 6.27 22.31 -8.80
C SER A 202 7.37 22.66 -9.79
N VAL A 203 7.67 21.79 -10.75
CA VAL A 203 8.69 22.06 -11.80
C VAL A 203 8.23 23.15 -12.76
N ILE A 204 6.96 23.13 -13.17
CA ILE A 204 6.40 24.22 -13.99
C ILE A 204 6.53 25.57 -13.25
N VAL A 205 6.22 25.60 -11.95
CA VAL A 205 6.36 26.80 -11.13
C VAL A 205 7.82 27.25 -11.03
N ILE A 206 8.76 26.31 -10.84
CA ILE A 206 10.20 26.61 -10.84
C ILE A 206 10.65 27.17 -12.20
N ALA A 207 10.19 26.59 -13.30
CA ALA A 207 10.52 27.04 -14.65
C ALA A 207 9.92 28.43 -14.95
N LEU A 208 8.68 28.70 -14.54
CA LEU A 208 8.05 30.03 -14.63
C LEU A 208 8.82 31.07 -13.81
N GLY A 209 9.26 30.70 -12.60
CA GLY A 209 10.10 31.54 -11.76
C GLY A 209 11.47 31.82 -12.41
N SER A 210 12.17 30.78 -12.92
CA SER A 210 13.48 30.93 -13.57
C SER A 210 13.44 31.76 -14.87
N SER A 211 12.27 31.79 -15.52
CA SER A 211 12.04 32.60 -16.72
C SER A 211 11.64 34.06 -16.41
N GLY A 212 11.45 34.41 -15.13
CA GLY A 212 11.03 35.74 -14.72
C GLY A 212 9.54 36.07 -14.94
N LEU A 213 8.72 35.07 -15.28
CA LEU A 213 7.28 35.21 -15.48
C LEU A 213 6.50 35.40 -14.18
N ILE A 214 6.99 34.83 -13.09
CA ILE A 214 6.39 34.94 -11.77
C ILE A 214 7.45 35.27 -10.71
N ASN A 215 7.05 35.97 -9.65
CA ASN A 215 7.90 36.24 -8.50
C ASN A 215 7.77 35.15 -7.41
N ILE A 216 8.56 35.27 -6.35
CA ILE A 216 8.57 34.30 -5.24
C ILE A 216 7.21 34.18 -4.54
N TYR A 217 6.45 35.28 -4.40
CA TYR A 217 5.18 35.30 -3.70
C TYR A 217 4.11 34.50 -4.46
N THR A 218 4.03 34.72 -5.77
CA THR A 218 3.14 34.00 -6.68
C THR A 218 3.54 32.52 -6.78
N ALA A 219 4.85 32.24 -6.90
CA ALA A 219 5.36 30.88 -6.94
C ALA A 219 5.00 30.09 -5.67
N VAL A 220 5.17 30.67 -4.49
CA VAL A 220 4.82 30.03 -3.23
C VAL A 220 3.30 29.79 -3.16
N ALA A 221 2.46 30.74 -3.55
CA ALA A 221 1.01 30.56 -3.57
C ALA A 221 0.58 29.39 -4.46
N LEU A 222 1.17 29.26 -5.65
CA LEU A 222 0.95 28.12 -6.57
C LEU A 222 1.38 26.80 -5.94
N ILE A 223 2.52 26.75 -5.27
CA ILE A 223 3.04 25.55 -4.57
C ILE A 223 2.11 25.16 -3.40
N LEU A 224 1.64 26.13 -2.61
CA LEU A 224 0.68 25.87 -1.53
C LEU A 224 -0.61 25.27 -2.07
N GLY A 225 -1.12 25.79 -3.18
CA GLY A 225 -2.27 25.22 -3.89
C GLY A 225 -1.99 23.80 -4.40
N SER A 226 -0.81 23.57 -4.97
CA SER A 226 -0.39 22.26 -5.46
C SER A 226 -0.37 21.19 -4.34
N ASN A 227 0.04 21.56 -3.13
CA ASN A 227 0.02 20.65 -1.98
C ASN A 227 -1.41 20.23 -1.60
N ILE A 228 -2.38 21.14 -1.61
CA ILE A 228 -3.81 20.79 -1.40
C ILE A 228 -4.28 19.88 -2.56
N GLY A 229 -4.00 20.26 -3.80
CA GLY A 229 -4.40 19.51 -5.00
C GLY A 229 -3.89 18.07 -5.03
N SER A 230 -2.69 17.81 -4.46
CA SER A 230 -2.10 16.47 -4.38
C SER A 230 -2.94 15.48 -3.57
N THR A 231 -3.80 15.97 -2.67
CA THR A 231 -4.67 15.11 -1.85
C THR A 231 -5.82 14.48 -2.64
N ALA A 232 -6.14 15.00 -3.83
CA ALA A 232 -7.19 14.45 -4.69
C ALA A 232 -6.93 12.98 -5.05
N THR A 233 -5.68 12.59 -5.28
CA THR A 233 -5.29 11.20 -5.54
C THR A 233 -5.69 10.28 -4.38
N ALA A 234 -5.42 10.70 -3.14
CA ALA A 234 -5.81 9.96 -1.94
C ALA A 234 -7.34 9.88 -1.79
N GLN A 235 -8.06 10.97 -2.06
CA GLN A 235 -9.51 10.99 -2.01
C GLN A 235 -10.12 10.02 -3.03
N LEU A 236 -9.65 10.04 -4.27
CA LEU A 236 -10.10 9.12 -5.32
C LEU A 236 -9.82 7.66 -4.95
N ALA A 237 -8.61 7.34 -4.48
CA ALA A 237 -8.24 6.00 -4.06
C ALA A 237 -9.09 5.50 -2.87
N SER A 238 -9.53 6.39 -2.00
CA SER A 238 -10.33 6.04 -0.83
C SER A 238 -11.81 5.80 -1.12
N LEU A 239 -12.34 6.15 -2.29
CA LEU A 239 -13.78 6.07 -2.60
C LEU A 239 -14.35 4.67 -2.38
N THR A 240 -13.63 3.65 -2.81
CA THR A 240 -14.01 2.23 -2.70
C THR A 240 -13.45 1.56 -1.43
N ALA A 241 -12.60 2.25 -0.67
CA ALA A 241 -11.93 1.72 0.50
C ALA A 241 -12.83 1.76 1.76
N ASN A 242 -12.36 1.10 2.83
CA ASN A 242 -13.03 1.10 4.11
C ASN A 242 -13.03 2.50 4.78
N ARG A 243 -13.80 2.64 5.87
CA ARG A 243 -13.98 3.94 6.54
C ARG A 243 -12.70 4.49 7.13
N VAL A 244 -11.80 3.64 7.64
CA VAL A 244 -10.51 4.08 8.20
C VAL A 244 -9.60 4.63 7.09
N ALA A 245 -9.62 4.02 5.91
CA ALA A 245 -8.90 4.51 4.74
C ALA A 245 -9.45 5.87 4.26
N LYS A 246 -10.78 6.06 4.29
CA LYS A 246 -11.42 7.36 4.02
C LYS A 246 -11.06 8.43 5.06
N GLN A 247 -10.96 8.04 6.33
CA GLN A 247 -10.47 8.92 7.40
C GLN A 247 -9.02 9.37 7.14
N ALA A 248 -8.14 8.46 6.67
CA ALA A 248 -6.77 8.79 6.33
C ALA A 248 -6.67 9.76 5.13
N ALA A 249 -7.48 9.55 4.09
CA ALA A 249 -7.55 10.46 2.95
C ALA A 249 -8.06 11.84 3.37
N LEU A 250 -9.10 11.91 4.20
CA LEU A 250 -9.59 13.17 4.77
C LEU A 250 -8.52 13.87 5.61
N ALA A 251 -7.82 13.13 6.45
CA ALA A 251 -6.73 13.66 7.27
C ALA A 251 -5.59 14.24 6.43
N HIS A 252 -5.26 13.61 5.28
CA HIS A 252 -4.28 14.15 4.33
C HIS A 252 -4.73 15.51 3.77
N THR A 253 -6.01 15.65 3.41
CA THR A 253 -6.56 16.93 2.95
C THR A 253 -6.55 17.99 4.05
N LEU A 254 -6.98 17.63 5.27
CA LEU A 254 -6.96 18.54 6.41
C LEU A 254 -5.54 18.98 6.78
N PHE A 255 -4.55 18.05 6.75
CA PHE A 255 -3.16 18.40 6.99
C PHE A 255 -2.67 19.48 6.03
N ASN A 256 -2.89 19.32 4.72
CA ASN A 256 -2.45 20.31 3.73
C ASN A 256 -3.24 21.61 3.84
N ALA A 257 -4.56 21.55 4.03
CA ALA A 257 -5.38 22.75 4.17
C ALA A 257 -5.02 23.56 5.42
N ILE A 258 -4.86 22.91 6.58
CA ILE A 258 -4.44 23.55 7.82
C ILE A 258 -3.02 24.13 7.65
N GLY A 259 -2.10 23.37 7.04
CA GLY A 259 -0.75 23.85 6.77
C GLY A 259 -0.75 25.11 5.91
N VAL A 260 -1.54 25.14 4.83
CA VAL A 260 -1.68 26.31 3.96
C VAL A 260 -2.24 27.50 4.74
N ILE A 261 -3.26 27.31 5.56
CA ILE A 261 -3.84 28.37 6.38
C ILE A 261 -2.79 28.91 7.37
N LEU A 262 -2.06 28.05 8.06
CA LEU A 262 -1.03 28.45 9.03
C LEU A 262 0.10 29.25 8.36
N ILE A 263 0.58 28.82 7.20
CA ILE A 263 1.64 29.52 6.50
C ILE A 263 1.12 30.82 5.88
N CYS A 264 -0.06 30.82 5.27
CA CYS A 264 -0.67 32.05 4.77
C CYS A 264 -0.88 33.09 5.88
N ALA A 265 -1.23 32.67 7.10
CA ALA A 265 -1.35 33.58 8.22
C ALA A 265 -0.05 34.34 8.52
N THR A 266 1.11 33.77 8.23
CA THR A 266 2.42 34.42 8.39
C THR A 266 2.72 35.47 7.32
N PHE A 267 1.93 35.54 6.24
CA PHE A 267 2.16 36.46 5.12
C PHE A 267 1.83 37.94 5.46
N TRP A 268 1.17 38.16 6.58
CA TRP A 268 0.88 39.51 7.11
C TRP A 268 1.73 39.83 8.34
N TRP A 269 2.65 38.94 8.75
CA TRP A 269 3.55 39.17 9.87
C TRP A 269 4.93 39.59 9.37
N HIS A 270 5.51 40.60 10.01
CA HIS A 270 6.84 41.14 9.73
C HIS A 270 7.67 41.13 11.01
N ILE A 271 8.94 40.83 10.91
CA ILE A 271 9.89 40.92 12.02
C ILE A 271 10.88 42.02 11.77
N GLY A 272 10.99 42.95 12.72
CA GLY A 272 11.83 44.15 12.58
C GLY A 272 11.32 45.11 11.49
N ASP A 273 12.21 45.91 10.95
CA ASP A 273 11.90 46.90 9.90
C ASP A 273 11.88 46.33 8.50
N ASN A 274 11.95 45.00 8.37
CA ASN A 274 11.96 44.35 7.06
C ASN A 274 10.54 44.25 6.49
N PRO A 275 10.27 44.85 5.31
CA PRO A 275 8.94 44.80 4.71
C PRO A 275 8.51 43.45 4.19
N MET A 276 9.43 42.46 4.16
CA MET A 276 9.16 41.11 3.71
C MET A 276 8.42 40.32 4.79
N PRO A 277 7.34 39.57 4.49
CA PRO A 277 6.67 38.70 5.47
C PRO A 277 7.58 37.61 6.06
N VAL A 278 7.32 37.22 7.30
CA VAL A 278 8.17 36.29 8.09
C VAL A 278 8.51 35.00 7.36
N PHE A 279 7.54 34.38 6.71
CA PHE A 279 7.79 33.15 5.94
C PHE A 279 8.86 33.37 4.86
N PHE A 280 8.76 34.45 4.12
CA PHE A 280 9.70 34.77 3.05
C PHE A 280 11.07 35.22 3.58
N GLN A 281 11.12 35.86 4.76
CA GLN A 281 12.39 36.13 5.44
C GLN A 281 13.12 34.82 5.79
N LEU A 282 12.39 33.79 6.30
CA LEU A 282 12.94 32.47 6.60
C LEU A 282 13.42 31.76 5.33
N VAL A 283 12.66 31.85 4.24
CA VAL A 283 13.06 31.30 2.92
C VAL A 283 14.36 31.97 2.44
N GLU A 284 14.44 33.29 2.52
CA GLU A 284 15.62 34.05 2.08
C GLU A 284 16.85 33.70 2.93
N TRP A 285 16.69 33.61 4.25
CA TRP A 285 17.77 33.24 5.18
C TRP A 285 18.32 31.85 4.90
N LEU A 286 17.45 30.84 4.67
CA LEU A 286 17.86 29.48 4.35
C LEU A 286 18.44 29.36 2.93
N SER A 287 18.03 30.20 2.01
CA SER A 287 18.53 30.19 0.62
C SER A 287 19.88 30.87 0.44
N LYS A 288 20.34 31.62 1.45
CA LYS A 288 21.66 32.30 1.46
C LYS A 288 21.96 33.09 0.16
N GLY A 289 20.98 33.81 -0.35
CA GLY A 289 21.10 34.58 -1.62
C GLY A 289 21.02 33.72 -2.88
N GLY A 290 20.59 32.46 -2.80
CA GLY A 290 20.37 31.60 -3.97
C GLY A 290 19.36 32.19 -4.95
N ASP A 291 19.34 31.67 -6.15
CA ASP A 291 18.42 32.05 -7.23
C ASP A 291 16.95 31.73 -6.91
N LEU A 292 16.04 32.23 -7.73
CA LEU A 292 14.61 32.04 -7.51
C LEU A 292 14.17 30.56 -7.51
N PRO A 293 14.63 29.68 -8.40
CA PRO A 293 14.42 28.24 -8.32
C PRO A 293 14.73 27.63 -6.95
N ARG A 294 15.89 27.97 -6.37
CA ARG A 294 16.32 27.50 -5.05
C ARG A 294 15.40 28.01 -3.94
N LYS A 295 14.99 29.29 -4.00
CA LYS A 295 14.07 29.88 -3.04
C LYS A 295 12.70 29.20 -3.10
N ILE A 296 12.18 28.88 -4.28
CA ILE A 296 10.91 28.16 -4.48
C ILE A 296 11.00 26.74 -3.88
N ALA A 297 12.08 26.00 -4.16
CA ALA A 297 12.27 24.66 -3.60
C ALA A 297 12.41 24.69 -2.08
N ASN A 298 13.15 25.66 -1.52
CA ASN A 298 13.28 25.85 -0.08
C ASN A 298 11.94 26.21 0.56
N ALA A 299 11.14 27.09 -0.05
CA ALA A 299 9.80 27.43 0.43
C ALA A 299 8.90 26.18 0.49
N HIS A 300 8.93 25.32 -0.53
CA HIS A 300 8.20 24.06 -0.54
C HIS A 300 8.62 23.12 0.59
N THR A 301 9.93 22.99 0.82
CA THR A 301 10.48 22.16 1.91
C THR A 301 10.13 22.73 3.29
N ILE A 302 10.32 24.04 3.49
CA ILE A 302 10.01 24.73 4.75
C ILE A 302 8.53 24.56 5.09
N PHE A 303 7.63 24.77 4.12
CA PHE A 303 6.20 24.55 4.28
C PHE A 303 5.90 23.15 4.82
N ASN A 304 6.37 22.10 4.14
CA ASN A 304 6.06 20.72 4.52
C ASN A 304 6.71 20.33 5.86
N VAL A 305 7.95 20.74 6.11
CA VAL A 305 8.64 20.46 7.37
C VAL A 305 7.98 21.19 8.54
N CYS A 306 7.73 22.49 8.42
CA CYS A 306 7.09 23.28 9.49
C CYS A 306 5.68 22.77 9.80
N THR A 307 4.88 22.51 8.76
CA THR A 307 3.54 21.93 8.92
C THR A 307 3.59 20.58 9.63
N THR A 308 4.52 19.71 9.24
CA THR A 308 4.69 18.40 9.88
C THR A 308 5.13 18.55 11.35
N LEU A 309 6.11 19.40 11.65
CA LEU A 309 6.58 19.63 13.01
C LEU A 309 5.49 20.19 13.93
N ILE A 310 4.66 21.09 13.41
CA ILE A 310 3.51 21.63 14.16
C ILE A 310 2.44 20.55 14.36
N LEU A 311 2.04 19.86 13.28
CA LEU A 311 0.88 18.96 13.32
C LEU A 311 1.18 17.57 13.86
N VAL A 312 2.45 17.14 13.99
CA VAL A 312 2.81 15.82 14.56
C VAL A 312 2.33 15.66 16.00
N ALA A 313 2.33 16.74 16.80
CA ALA A 313 1.80 16.73 18.14
C ALA A 313 0.27 16.52 18.17
N PHE A 314 -0.40 16.97 17.13
CA PHE A 314 -1.87 16.97 16.99
C PHE A 314 -2.42 15.78 16.20
N ILE A 315 -1.59 14.82 15.79
CA ILE A 315 -2.05 13.60 15.08
C ILE A 315 -3.24 12.92 15.79
N PRO A 316 -3.24 12.71 17.14
CA PRO A 316 -4.37 12.08 17.80
C PRO A 316 -5.66 12.92 17.73
N ILE A 317 -5.54 14.24 17.72
CA ILE A 317 -6.69 15.16 17.61
C ILE A 317 -7.22 15.10 16.18
N LEU A 318 -6.34 15.17 15.19
CA LEU A 318 -6.72 15.09 13.78
C LEU A 318 -7.41 13.75 13.46
N ALA A 319 -6.88 12.63 13.99
CA ALA A 319 -7.52 11.33 13.87
C ALA A 319 -8.94 11.34 14.46
N LYS A 320 -9.13 11.86 15.68
CA LYS A 320 -10.46 11.97 16.30
C LYS A 320 -11.43 12.85 15.50
N ILE A 321 -10.94 13.94 14.88
CA ILE A 321 -11.76 14.78 13.99
C ILE A 321 -12.23 13.96 12.79
N CYS A 322 -11.32 13.23 12.14
CA CYS A 322 -11.65 12.37 11.00
C CYS A 322 -12.62 11.23 11.38
N GLU A 323 -12.44 10.62 12.56
CA GLU A 323 -13.35 9.61 13.09
C GLU A 323 -14.75 10.18 13.38
N ARG A 324 -14.83 11.43 13.82
CA ARG A 324 -16.13 12.09 14.07
C ARG A 324 -16.85 12.46 12.77
N ILE A 325 -16.11 12.90 11.74
CA ILE A 325 -16.67 13.24 10.41
C ILE A 325 -17.07 11.97 9.65
N ILE A 326 -16.25 10.93 9.73
CA ILE A 326 -16.49 9.62 9.09
C ILE A 326 -16.56 8.55 10.18
N PRO A 327 -17.69 8.39 10.90
CA PRO A 327 -17.80 7.47 12.01
C PRO A 327 -17.68 6.01 11.52
N LEU A 328 -17.01 5.19 12.32
CA LEU A 328 -16.98 3.75 12.12
C LEU A 328 -18.40 3.21 12.33
N GLY A 329 -19.13 2.92 11.25
CA GLY A 329 -20.41 2.27 11.32
C GLY A 329 -20.23 0.78 11.69
N LYS A 330 -21.30 0.10 12.07
CA LYS A 330 -21.34 -1.37 12.14
C LYS A 330 -21.15 -1.93 10.72
N GLU A 331 -19.93 -1.88 10.19
CA GLU A 331 -19.61 -2.58 8.96
C GLU A 331 -19.61 -4.08 9.26
N LYS A 332 -20.65 -4.78 8.77
CA LYS A 332 -20.51 -6.22 8.50
C LYS A 332 -19.25 -6.35 7.63
N LEU A 333 -18.35 -7.23 8.02
CA LEU A 333 -17.10 -7.55 7.31
C LEU A 333 -17.39 -7.78 5.81
N LYS A 334 -17.42 -6.70 5.04
CA LYS A 334 -17.53 -6.78 3.58
C LYS A 334 -16.21 -7.33 3.04
N PHE A 335 -16.33 -8.10 1.99
CA PHE A 335 -15.22 -8.63 1.20
C PHE A 335 -14.22 -7.50 0.88
N LYS A 336 -12.98 -7.59 1.40
CA LYS A 336 -11.96 -6.59 1.12
C LYS A 336 -11.27 -6.96 -0.19
N LYS A 337 -11.61 -6.26 -1.25
CA LYS A 337 -11.05 -6.43 -2.59
C LYS A 337 -9.54 -6.12 -2.59
N LEU A 338 -8.77 -6.89 -3.37
CA LEU A 338 -7.36 -6.60 -3.63
C LEU A 338 -7.25 -5.30 -4.43
N GLU A 339 -6.29 -4.43 -4.07
CA GLU A 339 -6.19 -3.08 -4.63
C GLU A 339 -5.42 -3.07 -5.96
N PRO A 340 -6.08 -2.75 -7.10
CA PRO A 340 -5.42 -2.77 -8.42
C PRO A 340 -4.23 -1.80 -8.52
N HIS A 341 -4.26 -0.69 -7.77
CA HIS A 341 -3.19 0.31 -7.78
C HIS A 341 -1.87 -0.22 -7.18
N LEU A 342 -1.91 -1.28 -6.38
CA LEU A 342 -0.70 -1.89 -5.82
C LEU A 342 0.01 -2.82 -6.81
N LEU A 343 -0.60 -3.15 -7.95
CA LEU A 343 0.04 -3.94 -9.01
C LEU A 343 1.30 -3.28 -9.58
N ASP A 344 1.39 -1.97 -9.51
CA ASP A 344 2.58 -1.21 -9.94
C ASP A 344 3.74 -1.28 -8.92
N THR A 345 3.49 -1.88 -7.74
CA THR A 345 4.49 -2.16 -6.72
C THR A 345 4.45 -3.66 -6.34
N PRO A 346 5.07 -4.54 -7.14
CA PRO A 346 4.90 -5.99 -7.05
C PRO A 346 5.15 -6.60 -5.68
N ALA A 347 6.17 -6.15 -4.97
CA ALA A 347 6.47 -6.63 -3.61
C ALA A 347 5.30 -6.40 -2.63
N ILE A 348 4.63 -5.26 -2.75
CA ILE A 348 3.49 -4.89 -1.91
C ILE A 348 2.23 -5.65 -2.32
N ALA A 349 2.02 -5.81 -3.63
CA ALA A 349 0.93 -6.60 -4.18
C ALA A 349 0.99 -8.06 -3.71
N LEU A 350 2.18 -8.67 -3.73
CA LEU A 350 2.40 -10.03 -3.20
C LEU A 350 2.07 -10.13 -1.70
N ASN A 351 2.51 -9.16 -0.91
CA ASN A 351 2.18 -9.16 0.52
C ASN A 351 0.68 -8.99 0.77
N GLN A 352 0.00 -8.11 0.02
CA GLN A 352 -1.46 -7.99 0.11
C GLN A 352 -2.14 -9.32 -0.19
N THR A 353 -1.61 -10.07 -1.15
CA THR A 353 -2.09 -11.42 -1.49
C THR A 353 -1.89 -12.41 -0.34
N VAL A 354 -0.73 -12.38 0.33
CA VAL A 354 -0.47 -13.22 1.53
C VAL A 354 -1.51 -12.95 2.62
N PHE A 355 -1.83 -11.68 2.90
CA PHE A 355 -2.87 -11.34 3.88
C PHE A 355 -4.27 -11.77 3.46
N ALA A 356 -4.58 -11.72 2.16
CA ALA A 356 -5.84 -12.23 1.64
C ALA A 356 -5.93 -13.75 1.84
N LEU A 357 -4.85 -14.48 1.54
CA LEU A 357 -4.72 -15.92 1.77
C LEU A 357 -4.86 -16.29 3.26
N GLN A 358 -4.17 -15.61 4.17
CA GLN A 358 -4.30 -15.83 5.62
C GLN A 358 -5.75 -15.68 6.09
N ARG A 359 -6.44 -14.67 5.59
CA ARG A 359 -7.85 -14.43 5.92
C ARG A 359 -8.76 -15.50 5.34
N MET A 360 -8.51 -15.92 4.11
CA MET A 360 -9.24 -16.99 3.45
C MET A 360 -9.08 -18.29 4.24
N LEU A 361 -7.85 -18.71 4.54
CA LEU A 361 -7.53 -19.92 5.30
C LEU A 361 -8.21 -19.92 6.68
N ARG A 362 -8.15 -18.78 7.40
CA ARG A 362 -8.83 -18.64 8.69
C ARG A 362 -10.35 -18.83 8.59
N LYS A 363 -10.96 -18.36 7.49
CA LYS A 363 -12.40 -18.54 7.26
C LYS A 363 -12.74 -19.98 6.89
N SER A 364 -11.95 -20.63 6.04
CA SER A 364 -12.12 -22.05 5.68
C SER A 364 -11.98 -22.92 6.93
N TRP A 365 -10.99 -22.64 7.79
CA TRP A 365 -10.86 -23.34 9.07
C TRP A 365 -12.07 -23.14 9.99
N VAL A 366 -12.61 -21.93 10.12
CA VAL A 366 -13.82 -21.66 10.92
C VAL A 366 -15.01 -22.47 10.42
N MET A 367 -15.12 -22.74 9.13
CA MET A 367 -16.18 -23.58 8.56
C MET A 367 -15.97 -25.04 8.92
N VAL A 368 -14.76 -25.60 8.76
CA VAL A 368 -14.41 -26.97 9.16
C VAL A 368 -14.65 -27.19 10.66
N ASN A 369 -14.15 -26.26 11.48
CA ASN A 369 -14.31 -26.32 12.94
C ASN A 369 -15.79 -26.32 13.33
N ALA A 370 -16.62 -25.48 12.70
CA ALA A 370 -18.05 -25.46 12.95
C ALA A 370 -18.74 -26.78 12.56
N SER A 371 -18.35 -27.37 11.44
CA SER A 371 -18.90 -28.65 10.96
C SER A 371 -18.51 -29.84 11.84
N LEU A 372 -17.29 -29.85 12.39
CA LEU A 372 -16.84 -30.91 13.31
C LEU A 372 -17.39 -30.74 14.74
N LYS A 373 -17.46 -29.49 15.22
CA LYS A 373 -17.84 -29.16 16.58
C LYS A 373 -19.29 -29.61 16.93
N ILE A 374 -20.17 -29.68 15.93
CA ILE A 374 -21.55 -30.06 16.11
C ILE A 374 -21.69 -31.49 16.64
N TYR A 375 -20.70 -32.34 16.42
CA TYR A 375 -20.71 -33.70 16.98
C TYR A 375 -20.80 -33.68 18.51
N ASN A 376 -20.04 -32.82 19.16
CA ASN A 376 -20.02 -32.69 20.63
C ASN A 376 -21.04 -31.68 21.18
N GLN A 377 -21.51 -30.73 20.35
CA GLN A 377 -22.39 -29.63 20.77
C GLN A 377 -23.48 -29.40 19.73
N ASN A 378 -24.45 -30.33 19.69
CA ASN A 378 -25.60 -30.26 18.78
C ASN A 378 -26.73 -29.38 19.38
N ASP A 379 -26.47 -28.09 19.51
CA ASP A 379 -27.43 -27.09 19.96
C ASP A 379 -28.00 -26.25 18.79
N GLU A 380 -29.12 -25.53 19.05
CA GLU A 380 -29.75 -24.68 18.02
C GLU A 380 -28.83 -23.64 17.43
N LYS A 381 -27.87 -23.12 18.21
CA LYS A 381 -26.91 -22.12 17.78
C LYS A 381 -25.92 -22.70 16.75
N ASN A 382 -25.39 -23.88 17.03
CA ASN A 382 -24.46 -24.54 16.10
C ASN A 382 -25.20 -25.02 14.84
N GLN A 383 -26.41 -25.50 14.93
CA GLN A 383 -27.26 -25.82 13.77
C GLN A 383 -27.56 -24.58 12.90
N ALA A 384 -27.82 -23.42 13.52
CA ALA A 384 -28.02 -22.18 12.79
C ALA A 384 -26.72 -21.75 12.03
N VAL A 385 -25.55 -22.02 12.61
CA VAL A 385 -24.26 -21.76 11.93
C VAL A 385 -24.09 -22.66 10.70
N LEU A 386 -24.44 -23.94 10.80
CA LEU A 386 -24.34 -24.87 9.67
C LEU A 386 -25.18 -24.45 8.47
N LYS A 387 -26.36 -23.89 8.67
CA LYS A 387 -27.25 -23.39 7.60
C LYS A 387 -26.62 -22.23 6.80
N THR A 388 -25.62 -21.55 7.37
CA THR A 388 -24.92 -20.43 6.69
C THR A 388 -23.63 -20.84 6.00
N LEU A 389 -23.26 -22.14 6.02
CA LEU A 389 -21.97 -22.57 5.49
C LEU A 389 -21.90 -22.49 3.96
N GLU A 390 -23.00 -22.74 3.24
CA GLU A 390 -23.03 -22.56 1.77
C GLU A 390 -22.74 -21.13 1.36
N GLU A 391 -23.40 -20.15 1.98
CA GLU A 391 -23.10 -18.74 1.73
C GLU A 391 -21.65 -18.34 2.09
N LYS A 392 -21.02 -19.06 3.01
CA LYS A 392 -19.63 -18.81 3.41
C LYS A 392 -18.66 -19.42 2.42
N GLU A 393 -18.97 -20.58 1.89
CA GLU A 393 -18.19 -21.27 0.88
C GLU A 393 -18.21 -20.49 -0.44
N GLU A 394 -19.38 -20.04 -0.93
CA GLU A 394 -19.47 -19.13 -2.08
C GLU A 394 -18.56 -17.89 -1.93
N LYS A 395 -18.38 -17.41 -0.69
CA LYS A 395 -17.45 -16.31 -0.41
C LYS A 395 -15.98 -16.76 -0.45
N ILE A 396 -15.66 -17.99 -0.08
CA ILE A 396 -14.31 -18.56 -0.21
C ILE A 396 -13.94 -18.69 -1.68
N ASP A 397 -14.85 -19.16 -2.52
CA ASP A 397 -14.67 -19.24 -3.98
C ASP A 397 -14.39 -17.87 -4.61
N LEU A 398 -15.16 -16.86 -4.19
CA LEU A 398 -14.90 -15.48 -4.62
C LEU A 398 -13.53 -14.98 -4.18
N TYR A 399 -13.05 -15.35 -2.97
CA TYR A 399 -11.69 -15.03 -2.53
C TYR A 399 -10.63 -15.70 -3.40
N GLN A 400 -10.80 -16.99 -3.67
CA GLN A 400 -9.90 -17.76 -4.52
C GLN A 400 -9.80 -17.13 -5.92
N LYS A 401 -10.94 -16.82 -6.52
CA LYS A 401 -11.00 -16.16 -7.82
C LYS A 401 -10.32 -14.79 -7.82
N ASP A 402 -10.66 -13.92 -6.84
CA ASP A 402 -10.09 -12.58 -6.75
C ASP A 402 -8.56 -12.60 -6.56
N ILE A 403 -8.05 -13.53 -5.73
CA ILE A 403 -6.60 -13.70 -5.51
C ILE A 403 -5.93 -14.18 -6.80
N THR A 404 -6.49 -15.17 -7.47
CA THR A 404 -5.92 -15.75 -8.70
C THR A 404 -5.92 -14.73 -9.84
N ASP A 405 -7.01 -13.99 -10.02
CA ASP A 405 -7.12 -12.93 -11.03
C ASP A 405 -6.12 -11.80 -10.75
N TYR A 406 -5.93 -11.43 -9.49
CA TYR A 406 -4.98 -10.39 -9.09
C TYR A 406 -3.53 -10.82 -9.34
N LEU A 407 -3.17 -12.04 -8.98
CA LEU A 407 -1.83 -12.61 -9.25
C LEU A 407 -1.57 -12.74 -10.76
N SER A 408 -2.59 -13.09 -11.54
CA SER A 408 -2.49 -13.15 -13.00
C SER A 408 -2.23 -11.77 -13.63
N GLN A 409 -2.85 -10.71 -13.08
CA GLN A 409 -2.57 -9.34 -13.51
C GLN A 409 -1.17 -8.90 -13.08
N LEU A 410 -0.71 -9.32 -11.89
CA LEU A 410 0.62 -9.02 -11.39
C LEU A 410 1.72 -9.65 -12.27
N MET A 411 1.50 -10.85 -12.80
CA MET A 411 2.44 -11.52 -13.73
C MET A 411 2.72 -10.73 -15.01
N ARG A 412 1.85 -9.78 -15.38
CA ARG A 412 2.05 -8.91 -16.54
C ARG A 412 2.93 -7.69 -16.25
N ARG A 413 3.39 -7.54 -15.01
CA ARG A 413 4.27 -6.44 -14.58
C ARG A 413 5.73 -6.88 -14.60
N HIS A 414 6.64 -5.91 -14.43
CA HIS A 414 8.07 -6.20 -14.29
C HIS A 414 8.33 -6.79 -12.90
N LEU A 415 8.62 -8.07 -12.86
CA LEU A 415 8.87 -8.84 -11.65
C LEU A 415 10.34 -9.25 -11.55
N THR A 416 10.86 -9.32 -10.32
CA THR A 416 12.13 -10.00 -10.05
C THR A 416 11.94 -11.52 -10.18
N PRO A 417 13.03 -12.31 -10.41
CA PRO A 417 12.95 -13.76 -10.43
C PRO A 417 12.32 -14.34 -9.16
N GLU A 418 12.65 -13.80 -7.99
CA GLU A 418 12.09 -14.19 -6.69
C GLU A 418 10.58 -13.93 -6.61
N GLN A 419 10.14 -12.73 -7.03
CA GLN A 419 8.72 -12.40 -7.07
C GLN A 419 7.94 -13.31 -8.03
N THR A 420 8.54 -13.68 -9.16
CA THR A 420 7.95 -14.59 -10.14
C THR A 420 7.77 -15.99 -9.55
N ASP A 421 8.74 -16.48 -8.79
CA ASP A 421 8.71 -17.80 -8.14
C ASP A 421 7.66 -17.89 -7.00
N ARG A 422 7.34 -16.77 -6.35
CA ARG A 422 6.32 -16.70 -5.28
C ARG A 422 4.89 -16.88 -5.81
N ILE A 423 4.59 -16.43 -7.01
CA ILE A 423 3.22 -16.39 -7.55
C ILE A 423 2.58 -17.78 -7.66
N PRO A 424 3.21 -18.79 -8.30
CA PRO A 424 2.65 -20.14 -8.36
C PRO A 424 2.40 -20.73 -6.97
N LYS A 425 3.30 -20.49 -6.01
CA LYS A 425 3.19 -21.00 -4.64
C LYS A 425 2.00 -20.39 -3.92
N LEU A 426 1.75 -19.08 -4.09
CA LEU A 426 0.56 -18.40 -3.57
C LEU A 426 -0.73 -18.93 -4.20
N ILE A 427 -0.74 -19.21 -5.51
CA ILE A 427 -1.90 -19.79 -6.19
C ILE A 427 -2.19 -21.18 -5.63
N HIS A 428 -1.17 -22.03 -5.45
CA HIS A 428 -1.34 -23.35 -4.86
C HIS A 428 -1.89 -23.30 -3.44
N CYS A 429 -1.34 -22.43 -2.57
CA CYS A 429 -1.86 -22.26 -1.21
C CYS A 429 -3.29 -21.71 -1.20
N THR A 430 -3.65 -20.86 -2.16
CA THR A 430 -5.02 -20.34 -2.30
C THR A 430 -6.00 -21.46 -2.65
N ASN A 431 -5.62 -22.35 -3.58
CA ASN A 431 -6.42 -23.52 -3.94
C ASN A 431 -6.54 -24.52 -2.77
N ASP A 432 -5.45 -24.76 -2.01
CA ASP A 432 -5.51 -25.61 -0.81
C ASP A 432 -6.44 -24.99 0.27
N ALA A 433 -6.47 -23.67 0.42
CA ALA A 433 -7.36 -22.98 1.37
C ALA A 433 -8.84 -23.07 0.96
N GLU A 434 -9.16 -23.02 -0.34
CA GLU A 434 -10.50 -23.26 -0.88
C GLU A 434 -10.92 -24.71 -0.63
N ARG A 435 -10.06 -25.70 -0.96
CA ARG A 435 -10.36 -27.11 -0.70
C ARG A 435 -10.68 -27.42 0.76
N ILE A 436 -10.03 -26.73 1.70
CA ILE A 436 -10.39 -26.83 3.13
C ILE A 436 -11.83 -26.34 3.34
N GLY A 437 -12.27 -25.30 2.64
CA GLY A 437 -13.67 -24.81 2.67
C GLY A 437 -14.66 -25.83 2.11
N ASP A 438 -14.35 -26.45 0.97
CA ASP A 438 -15.14 -27.51 0.34
C ASP A 438 -15.35 -28.70 1.29
N HIS A 439 -14.27 -29.16 1.93
CA HIS A 439 -14.33 -30.25 2.90
C HIS A 439 -15.24 -29.92 4.09
N ALA A 440 -15.37 -28.64 4.46
CA ALA A 440 -16.32 -28.24 5.52
C ALA A 440 -17.77 -28.53 5.15
N LEU A 441 -18.16 -28.36 3.87
CA LEU A 441 -19.53 -28.71 3.40
C LEU A 441 -19.73 -30.23 3.35
N ILE A 442 -18.70 -30.98 2.93
CA ILE A 442 -18.76 -32.45 2.93
C ILE A 442 -18.99 -32.95 4.35
N ILE A 443 -18.18 -32.49 5.31
CA ILE A 443 -18.29 -32.86 6.73
C ILE A 443 -19.67 -32.43 7.29
N ARG A 444 -20.16 -31.23 6.96
CA ARG A 444 -21.51 -30.79 7.36
C ARG A 444 -22.59 -31.76 6.90
N ASN A 445 -22.56 -32.13 5.61
CA ASN A 445 -23.54 -33.03 5.02
C ASN A 445 -23.51 -34.42 5.69
N MET A 446 -22.29 -34.90 5.98
CA MET A 446 -22.09 -36.14 6.72
C MET A 446 -22.70 -36.08 8.14
N MET A 447 -22.45 -35.00 8.87
CA MET A 447 -22.99 -34.78 10.22
C MET A 447 -24.52 -34.66 10.21
N GLU A 448 -25.12 -33.95 9.25
CA GLU A 448 -26.56 -33.87 9.08
C GLU A 448 -27.21 -35.25 8.86
N MET A 449 -26.60 -36.07 8.00
CA MET A 449 -27.05 -37.44 7.76
C MET A 449 -26.92 -38.33 9.01
N PHE A 450 -25.81 -38.17 9.74
CA PHE A 450 -25.56 -38.88 10.99
C PHE A 450 -26.65 -38.60 12.04
N PHE A 451 -26.97 -37.33 12.25
CA PHE A 451 -28.02 -36.95 13.21
C PHE A 451 -29.43 -37.33 12.74
N LYS A 452 -29.74 -37.21 11.45
CA LYS A 452 -31.04 -37.63 10.89
C LYS A 452 -31.32 -39.13 11.10
N LYS A 453 -30.26 -39.96 11.09
CA LYS A 453 -30.37 -41.40 11.33
C LYS A 453 -30.34 -41.78 12.81
N ASN A 454 -30.26 -40.81 13.74
CA ASN A 454 -30.04 -41.05 15.18
C ASN A 454 -28.87 -41.99 15.44
N ALA A 455 -27.81 -41.88 14.60
CA ALA A 455 -26.64 -42.71 14.72
C ALA A 455 -25.78 -42.28 15.93
N THR A 456 -25.08 -43.25 16.52
CA THR A 456 -24.14 -43.00 17.63
C THR A 456 -22.85 -43.74 17.38
N LEU A 457 -21.72 -43.13 17.74
CA LEU A 457 -20.43 -43.81 17.78
C LEU A 457 -20.24 -44.55 19.10
N SER A 458 -19.40 -45.58 19.13
CA SER A 458 -18.97 -46.19 20.41
C SER A 458 -18.11 -45.20 21.21
N GLU A 459 -17.95 -45.45 22.52
CA GLU A 459 -17.12 -44.62 23.39
C GLU A 459 -15.68 -44.48 22.84
N GLU A 460 -15.09 -45.59 22.36
CA GLU A 460 -13.76 -45.59 21.77
C GLU A 460 -13.71 -44.78 20.47
N SER A 461 -14.69 -44.93 19.57
CA SER A 461 -14.75 -44.17 18.33
C SER A 461 -14.98 -42.69 18.61
N SER A 462 -15.69 -42.31 19.65
CA SER A 462 -15.88 -40.92 20.09
C SER A 462 -14.58 -40.35 20.67
N ALA A 463 -13.82 -41.14 21.42
CA ALA A 463 -12.51 -40.74 21.93
C ALA A 463 -11.49 -40.53 20.78
N GLU A 464 -11.46 -41.44 19.81
CA GLU A 464 -10.64 -41.33 18.59
C GLU A 464 -11.02 -40.08 17.79
N PHE A 465 -12.32 -39.79 17.59
CA PHE A 465 -12.79 -38.59 16.93
C PHE A 465 -12.28 -37.31 17.63
N ASN A 466 -12.40 -37.25 18.96
CA ASN A 466 -11.95 -36.08 19.73
C ASN A 466 -10.44 -35.88 19.65
N ASN A 467 -9.65 -36.96 19.59
CA ASN A 467 -8.22 -36.89 19.42
C ASN A 467 -7.82 -36.39 18.01
N LEU A 468 -8.49 -36.92 16.97
CA LEU A 468 -8.34 -36.43 15.60
C LEU A 468 -8.70 -34.93 15.49
N PHE A 469 -9.83 -34.53 16.07
CA PHE A 469 -10.30 -33.15 16.02
C PHE A 469 -9.33 -32.20 16.74
N SER A 470 -8.87 -32.55 17.95
CA SER A 470 -7.91 -31.71 18.69
C SER A 470 -6.55 -31.60 17.98
N THR A 471 -6.09 -32.68 17.34
CA THR A 471 -4.83 -32.69 16.58
C THR A 471 -4.97 -31.85 15.30
N LEU A 472 -6.10 -31.93 14.57
CA LEU A 472 -6.36 -31.11 13.40
C LEU A 472 -6.47 -29.62 13.77
N GLN A 473 -7.10 -29.30 14.91
CA GLN A 473 -7.16 -27.94 15.41
C GLN A 473 -5.77 -27.38 15.69
N ALA A 474 -4.90 -28.14 16.38
CA ALA A 474 -3.53 -27.71 16.65
C ALA A 474 -2.73 -27.49 15.35
N GLN A 475 -2.89 -28.40 14.36
CA GLN A 475 -2.24 -28.26 13.04
C GLN A 475 -2.73 -27.03 12.30
N ALA A 476 -4.03 -26.73 12.29
CA ALA A 476 -4.61 -25.56 11.65
C ALA A 476 -4.10 -24.26 12.29
N GLU A 477 -4.07 -24.19 13.62
CA GLU A 477 -3.57 -23.03 14.37
C GLU A 477 -2.06 -22.82 14.09
N SER A 478 -1.26 -23.89 14.10
CA SER A 478 0.17 -23.84 13.79
C SER A 478 0.42 -23.40 12.35
N THR A 479 -0.33 -23.90 11.36
CA THR A 479 -0.20 -23.49 9.95
C THR A 479 -0.57 -22.01 9.76
N MET A 480 -1.61 -21.52 10.42
CA MET A 480 -2.00 -20.12 10.36
C MET A 480 -0.95 -19.21 11.00
N ASP A 481 -0.39 -19.59 12.14
CA ASP A 481 0.70 -18.84 12.78
C ASP A 481 1.98 -18.87 11.93
N LEU A 482 2.28 -20.00 11.26
CA LEU A 482 3.41 -20.12 10.35
C LEU A 482 3.36 -19.14 9.18
N LEU A 483 2.17 -18.89 8.62
CA LEU A 483 1.98 -17.87 7.59
C LEU A 483 2.11 -16.42 8.11
N GLU A 484 1.91 -16.20 9.42
CA GLU A 484 2.04 -14.88 10.05
C GLU A 484 3.48 -14.66 10.55
N ASN A 485 4.06 -15.67 11.21
CA ASN A 485 5.33 -15.62 11.94
C ASN A 485 6.23 -16.82 11.56
N PHE A 486 6.70 -16.85 10.33
CA PHE A 486 7.50 -17.97 9.82
C PHE A 486 8.81 -18.15 10.60
N SER A 487 9.04 -19.38 11.03
CA SER A 487 10.36 -19.88 11.47
C SER A 487 10.48 -21.37 11.10
N LEU A 488 11.71 -21.87 10.95
CA LEU A 488 11.97 -23.29 10.66
C LEU A 488 11.51 -24.19 11.81
N GLU A 489 11.62 -23.72 13.05
CA GLU A 489 11.14 -24.43 14.25
C GLU A 489 9.62 -24.66 14.18
N LYS A 490 8.82 -23.60 13.93
CA LYS A 490 7.37 -23.70 13.76
C LYS A 490 6.97 -24.58 12.58
N MET A 491 7.74 -24.53 11.50
CA MET A 491 7.51 -25.39 10.35
C MET A 491 7.72 -26.86 10.73
N GLY A 492 8.77 -27.18 11.50
CA GLY A 492 9.00 -28.50 12.06
C GLY A 492 7.86 -28.99 12.94
N GLU A 493 7.38 -28.17 13.88
CA GLU A 493 6.21 -28.46 14.72
C GLU A 493 4.95 -28.74 13.89
N THR A 494 4.73 -27.97 12.81
CA THR A 494 3.57 -28.18 11.93
C THR A 494 3.64 -29.52 11.20
N PHE A 495 4.83 -29.93 10.74
CA PHE A 495 5.04 -31.24 10.11
C PHE A 495 4.92 -32.41 11.10
N GLU A 496 5.35 -32.23 12.35
CA GLU A 496 5.12 -33.24 13.41
C GLU A 496 3.64 -33.46 13.65
N LEU A 497 2.82 -32.38 13.69
CA LEU A 497 1.37 -32.48 13.81
C LEU A 497 0.73 -33.20 12.61
N SER A 498 1.22 -32.93 11.38
CA SER A 498 0.78 -33.64 10.17
C SER A 498 1.10 -35.12 10.23
N GLY A 499 2.32 -35.48 10.65
CA GLY A 499 2.74 -36.86 10.85
C GLY A 499 1.88 -37.57 11.91
N LYS A 500 1.64 -36.91 13.04
CA LYS A 500 0.75 -37.43 14.09
C LYS A 500 -0.68 -37.64 13.59
N MET A 501 -1.22 -36.72 12.81
CA MET A 501 -2.55 -36.86 12.21
C MET A 501 -2.64 -38.09 11.32
N LYS A 502 -1.65 -38.30 10.45
CA LYS A 502 -1.60 -39.48 9.56
C LYS A 502 -1.60 -40.77 10.33
N LEU A 503 -0.80 -40.87 11.40
CA LEU A 503 -0.78 -42.03 12.28
C LEU A 503 -2.12 -42.27 12.95
N LEU A 504 -2.72 -41.24 13.56
CA LEU A 504 -4.02 -41.32 14.21
C LEU A 504 -5.14 -41.75 13.26
N CYS A 505 -5.16 -41.26 12.02
CA CYS A 505 -6.13 -41.70 11.01
C CYS A 505 -5.99 -43.18 10.71
N THR A 506 -4.75 -43.64 10.47
CA THR A 506 -4.46 -45.05 10.16
C THR A 506 -4.82 -45.98 11.34
N GLU A 507 -4.50 -45.58 12.56
CA GLU A 507 -4.86 -46.33 13.77
C GLU A 507 -6.38 -46.36 13.98
N SER A 508 -7.07 -45.24 13.80
CA SER A 508 -8.52 -45.16 13.93
C SER A 508 -9.27 -46.02 12.93
N GLU A 509 -8.80 -46.06 11.68
CA GLU A 509 -9.34 -46.96 10.64
C GLU A 509 -9.15 -48.42 11.02
N LYS A 510 -7.95 -48.80 11.42
CA LYS A 510 -7.63 -50.18 11.84
C LYS A 510 -8.45 -50.60 13.04
N ASN A 511 -8.49 -49.80 14.09
CA ASN A 511 -9.24 -50.08 15.31
C ASN A 511 -10.73 -50.22 15.01
N HIS A 512 -11.27 -49.36 14.13
CA HIS A 512 -12.69 -49.45 13.75
C HIS A 512 -13.01 -50.72 12.99
N LEU A 513 -12.17 -51.13 12.04
CA LEU A 513 -12.31 -52.39 11.31
C LEU A 513 -12.23 -53.62 12.25
N ASP A 514 -11.39 -53.59 13.27
CA ASP A 514 -11.28 -54.66 14.27
C ASP A 514 -12.52 -54.69 15.21
N ARG A 515 -13.06 -53.54 15.61
CA ARG A 515 -14.35 -53.44 16.33
C ARG A 515 -15.51 -54.01 15.49
N LEU A 516 -15.53 -53.69 14.20
CA LEU A 516 -16.55 -54.17 13.27
C LEU A 516 -16.51 -55.74 13.15
N LYS A 517 -15.31 -56.30 12.98
CA LYS A 517 -15.13 -57.78 12.94
C LYS A 517 -15.60 -58.46 14.22
N LYS A 518 -15.43 -57.81 15.37
CA LYS A 518 -15.88 -58.30 16.68
C LYS A 518 -17.37 -58.09 16.98
N GLY A 519 -18.10 -57.47 16.04
CA GLY A 519 -19.53 -57.13 16.24
C GLY A 519 -19.81 -56.02 17.28
N GLN A 520 -18.76 -55.24 17.62
CA GLN A 520 -18.83 -54.15 18.61
C GLN A 520 -19.35 -52.83 18.04
N CYS A 521 -19.47 -52.73 16.70
CA CYS A 521 -19.99 -51.57 16.00
C CYS A 521 -21.12 -51.98 15.07
N LYS A 522 -22.12 -51.09 14.90
CA LYS A 522 -23.17 -51.22 13.90
C LYS A 522 -22.59 -50.98 12.51
N ALA A 523 -22.78 -51.91 11.57
CA ALA A 523 -22.30 -51.78 10.20
C ALA A 523 -22.80 -50.50 9.49
N GLU A 524 -24.01 -50.04 9.81
CA GLU A 524 -24.64 -48.85 9.26
C GLU A 524 -23.87 -47.54 9.58
N ASN A 525 -23.17 -47.52 10.73
CA ASN A 525 -22.37 -46.34 11.15
C ASN A 525 -20.90 -46.42 10.69
N SER A 526 -20.47 -47.59 10.19
CA SER A 526 -19.07 -47.81 9.81
C SER A 526 -18.67 -46.96 8.63
N LEU A 527 -19.50 -46.85 7.61
CA LEU A 527 -19.24 -46.04 6.45
C LEU A 527 -19.04 -44.57 6.83
N PHE A 528 -19.93 -44.03 7.65
CA PHE A 528 -19.84 -42.66 8.15
C PHE A 528 -18.49 -42.42 8.87
N TYR A 529 -18.12 -43.32 9.80
CA TYR A 529 -16.89 -43.15 10.57
C TYR A 529 -15.63 -43.18 9.69
N LEU A 530 -15.54 -44.13 8.75
CA LEU A 530 -14.41 -44.25 7.85
C LEU A 530 -14.29 -43.06 6.89
N GLU A 531 -15.43 -42.62 6.34
CA GLU A 531 -15.46 -41.42 5.49
C GLU A 531 -15.04 -40.17 6.30
N LEU A 532 -15.47 -40.04 7.55
CA LEU A 532 -15.10 -38.92 8.42
C LEU A 532 -13.58 -38.92 8.71
N VAL A 533 -12.98 -40.07 9.01
CA VAL A 533 -11.53 -40.22 9.20
C VAL A 533 -10.77 -39.84 7.91
N ALA A 534 -11.30 -40.23 6.75
CA ALA A 534 -10.71 -39.85 5.46
C ALA A 534 -10.79 -38.32 5.23
N GLU A 535 -11.88 -37.65 5.65
CA GLU A 535 -11.99 -36.19 5.56
C GLU A 535 -10.99 -35.48 6.49
N PHE A 536 -10.76 -35.97 7.71
CA PHE A 536 -9.70 -35.47 8.59
C PHE A 536 -8.33 -35.53 7.91
N GLN A 537 -8.01 -36.66 7.25
CA GLN A 537 -6.74 -36.83 6.54
C GLN A 537 -6.60 -35.87 5.36
N LYS A 538 -7.67 -35.64 4.58
CA LYS A 538 -7.65 -34.73 3.44
C LYS A 538 -7.43 -33.28 3.87
N VAL A 539 -8.20 -32.82 4.87
CA VAL A 539 -8.05 -31.47 5.42
C VAL A 539 -6.65 -31.25 5.99
N SER A 540 -6.11 -32.23 6.72
CA SER A 540 -4.75 -32.21 7.25
C SER A 540 -3.70 -32.08 6.14
N ARG A 541 -3.87 -32.79 5.02
CA ARG A 541 -2.96 -32.72 3.86
C ARG A 541 -2.95 -31.31 3.24
N HIS A 542 -4.10 -30.64 3.15
CA HIS A 542 -4.15 -29.27 2.62
C HIS A 542 -3.42 -28.29 3.54
N PHE A 543 -3.52 -28.44 4.87
CA PHE A 543 -2.73 -27.65 5.81
C PHE A 543 -1.22 -27.94 5.68
N GLU A 544 -0.82 -29.20 5.49
CA GLU A 544 0.57 -29.60 5.24
C GLU A 544 1.12 -28.96 3.96
N ASN A 545 0.38 -28.98 2.86
CA ASN A 545 0.75 -28.36 1.60
C ASN A 545 0.97 -26.85 1.73
N ILE A 546 0.12 -26.18 2.53
CA ILE A 546 0.26 -24.74 2.81
C ILE A 546 1.52 -24.50 3.65
N ALA A 547 1.76 -25.31 4.69
CA ALA A 547 2.93 -25.20 5.56
C ALA A 547 4.24 -25.37 4.79
N GLU A 548 4.31 -26.34 3.87
CA GLU A 548 5.46 -26.57 3.00
C GLU A 548 5.84 -25.35 2.17
N ARG A 549 4.85 -24.58 1.72
CA ARG A 549 5.04 -23.41 0.86
C ARG A 549 5.06 -22.09 1.62
N ALA A 550 4.83 -22.10 2.93
CA ALA A 550 4.63 -20.88 3.73
C ALA A 550 5.82 -19.91 3.64
N GLY A 551 7.06 -20.40 3.80
CA GLY A 551 8.27 -19.58 3.72
C GLY A 551 8.37 -18.85 2.38
N ALA A 552 8.20 -19.60 1.29
CA ALA A 552 8.24 -19.02 -0.05
C ALA A 552 7.08 -18.06 -0.32
N CYS A 553 5.87 -18.32 0.20
CA CYS A 553 4.74 -17.40 0.06
C CYS A 553 5.01 -16.05 0.70
N ILE A 554 5.71 -15.98 1.83
CA ILE A 554 6.03 -14.73 2.52
C ILE A 554 7.38 -14.12 2.07
N GLY A 555 8.11 -14.75 1.15
CA GLY A 555 9.40 -14.27 0.63
C GLY A 555 10.55 -14.47 1.61
N LYS A 556 10.55 -15.54 2.39
CA LYS A 556 11.69 -15.98 3.21
C LYS A 556 12.32 -17.23 2.59
N THR A 557 13.62 -17.20 2.40
CA THR A 557 14.40 -18.38 2.00
C THR A 557 14.82 -19.19 3.23
N TYR A 558 15.08 -20.48 3.03
CA TYR A 558 15.57 -21.39 4.09
C TYR A 558 16.93 -20.95 4.67
N GLU A 559 17.66 -20.05 3.99
CA GLU A 559 18.94 -19.51 4.43
C GLU A 559 18.79 -18.27 5.34
N GLU A 560 17.61 -17.62 5.36
CA GLU A 560 17.33 -16.41 6.14
C GLU A 560 16.48 -16.67 7.40
N ALA A 561 16.05 -17.91 7.63
CA ALA A 561 15.21 -18.35 8.75
C ALA A 561 15.99 -19.10 9.82
#